data_2880e158ea7c5f8d2638c48f4829e100
#
_entry.id   2880e158ea7c5f8d2638c48f4829e100
#
_cell.length_a   1.000
_cell.length_b   1.000
_cell.length_c   1.000
_cell.angle_alpha   90.00
_cell.angle_beta   90.00
_cell.angle_gamma   90.00
#
_symmetry.space_group_name_H-M   'P 1'
#
loop_
_entity.id
_entity.type
_entity.pdbx_description
1 polymer ?
#
loop_
_entity_poly.entity_id
_entity_poly.type
_entity_poly.pdbx_seq_one_letter_code
_entity_poly.pdbx_strand_id
1 'polypeptide(L)'
;MSVNEKYIEEIIQEQLLTDKEEQLLASKIKLGDAKALEKLTKANLKFVVSLAHQYRNQGLGEDDLVSEGNIGMMHAAQKFDGTKGVRFVTYAAPYIRKAMEEAIKEQVSLYKLPKDEKSKFEQKRSRAISIDQPIPVGSSNNFTLQHVLENEDTPQTDEHLNKELLSFEIQKGLSELNEREKKIISAIYGLNGTHYTMAEIADDM
;
A
#
# COMPACT_ATOMS: atom_id res chain seq x y z
N MET A 1 8.79 2.36 -15.53
CA MET A 1 9.23 3.66 -16.10
C MET A 1 10.71 3.79 -15.78
N SER A 2 11.51 4.17 -16.75
CA SER A 2 12.94 4.38 -16.55
C SER A 2 13.16 5.74 -15.87
N VAL A 3 14.18 5.83 -15.03
CA VAL A 3 14.67 7.10 -14.48
C VAL A 3 14.78 8.12 -15.60
N ASN A 4 14.31 9.34 -15.35
CA ASN A 4 14.26 10.39 -16.37
C ASN A 4 15.61 10.52 -17.09
N GLU A 5 15.64 10.31 -18.40
CA GLU A 5 16.86 10.32 -19.21
C GLU A 5 17.67 11.60 -19.03
N LYS A 6 17.00 12.75 -18.88
CA LYS A 6 17.65 14.03 -18.60
C LYS A 6 18.41 14.05 -17.27
N TYR A 7 17.84 13.42 -16.23
CA TYR A 7 18.50 13.31 -14.93
C TYR A 7 19.77 12.47 -15.02
N ILE A 8 19.73 11.39 -15.79
CA ILE A 8 20.89 10.53 -16.03
C ILE A 8 21.96 11.29 -16.81
N GLU A 9 21.59 12.06 -17.84
CA GLU A 9 22.53 12.86 -18.64
C GLU A 9 23.23 13.91 -17.78
N GLU A 10 22.51 14.62 -16.91
CA GLU A 10 23.08 15.60 -15.98
C GLU A 10 24.07 14.95 -15.00
N ILE A 11 23.72 13.79 -14.45
CA ILE A 11 24.60 13.07 -13.52
C ILE A 11 25.85 12.56 -14.21
N ILE A 12 25.78 12.14 -15.48
CA ILE A 12 26.92 11.63 -16.22
C ILE A 12 27.99 12.71 -16.42
N GLN A 13 27.61 13.97 -16.48
CA GLN A 13 28.55 15.09 -16.66
C GLN A 13 29.35 15.42 -15.38
N GLU A 14 28.83 15.03 -14.20
CA GLU A 14 29.53 15.30 -12.94
C GLU A 14 30.80 14.48 -12.79
N GLN A 15 31.89 15.16 -12.39
CA GLN A 15 33.20 14.55 -12.20
C GLN A 15 33.30 13.82 -10.86
N LEU A 16 34.01 12.69 -10.87
CA LEU A 16 34.32 11.96 -9.65
C LEU A 16 35.33 12.76 -8.79
N LEU A 17 35.10 12.77 -7.49
CA LEU A 17 35.97 13.43 -6.55
C LEU A 17 37.18 12.55 -6.18
N THR A 18 38.33 13.24 -5.96
CA THR A 18 39.51 12.59 -5.41
C THR A 18 39.40 12.46 -3.89
N ASP A 19 40.17 11.53 -3.29
CA ASP A 19 40.15 11.28 -1.84
C ASP A 19 40.43 12.56 -1.03
N LYS A 20 41.35 13.42 -1.54
CA LYS A 20 41.69 14.70 -0.90
C LYS A 20 40.55 15.71 -0.94
N GLU A 21 39.80 15.73 -2.06
CA GLU A 21 38.63 16.58 -2.20
C GLU A 21 37.49 16.13 -1.31
N GLU A 22 37.25 14.80 -1.19
CA GLU A 22 36.28 14.26 -0.24
C GLU A 22 36.57 14.68 1.20
N GLN A 23 37.85 14.62 1.62
CA GLN A 23 38.27 15.04 2.96
C GLN A 23 38.08 16.55 3.19
N LEU A 24 38.42 17.36 2.20
CA LEU A 24 38.23 18.82 2.28
C LEU A 24 36.75 19.18 2.35
N LEU A 25 35.91 18.52 1.54
CA LEU A 25 34.46 18.73 1.57
C LEU A 25 33.86 18.26 2.90
N ALA A 26 34.29 17.11 3.41
CA ALA A 26 33.83 16.60 4.71
C ALA A 26 34.14 17.60 5.87
N SER A 27 35.32 18.22 5.86
CA SER A 27 35.66 19.21 6.87
C SER A 27 34.79 20.48 6.78
N LYS A 28 34.45 20.92 5.56
CA LYS A 28 33.56 22.07 5.33
C LYS A 28 32.10 21.74 5.70
N ILE A 29 31.64 20.55 5.44
CA ILE A 29 30.30 20.09 5.82
C ILE A 29 30.13 20.09 7.35
N LYS A 30 31.15 19.67 8.08
CA LYS A 30 31.17 19.77 9.56
C LYS A 30 31.05 21.22 10.07
N LEU A 31 31.49 22.19 9.28
CA LEU A 31 31.36 23.62 9.58
C LEU A 31 30.01 24.21 9.12
N GLY A 32 29.12 23.38 8.52
CA GLY A 32 27.81 23.81 8.09
C GLY A 32 27.73 24.35 6.65
N ASP A 33 28.75 24.14 5.82
CA ASP A 33 28.74 24.60 4.43
C ASP A 33 27.81 23.75 3.55
N ALA A 34 26.65 24.31 3.21
CA ALA A 34 25.65 23.68 2.35
C ALA A 34 26.15 23.43 0.91
N LYS A 35 27.03 24.32 0.38
CA LYS A 35 27.60 24.14 -0.97
C LYS A 35 28.56 22.97 -1.04
N ALA A 36 29.31 22.74 0.05
CA ALA A 36 30.18 21.57 0.15
C ALA A 36 29.37 20.27 0.19
N LEU A 37 28.24 20.27 0.92
CA LEU A 37 27.30 19.13 0.95
C LEU A 37 26.73 18.85 -0.45
N GLU A 38 26.26 19.89 -1.14
CA GLU A 38 25.72 19.76 -2.49
C GLU A 38 26.77 19.20 -3.46
N LYS A 39 28.00 19.69 -3.43
CA LYS A 39 29.07 19.19 -4.30
C LYS A 39 29.41 17.72 -4.03
N LEU A 40 29.47 17.32 -2.75
CA LEU A 40 29.77 15.94 -2.39
C LEU A 40 28.64 15.00 -2.84
N THR A 41 27.37 15.40 -2.64
CA THR A 41 26.23 14.61 -3.04
C THR A 41 26.11 14.50 -4.57
N LYS A 42 26.22 15.61 -5.31
CA LYS A 42 26.14 15.60 -6.79
C LYS A 42 27.17 14.67 -7.42
N ALA A 43 28.40 14.68 -6.97
CA ALA A 43 29.46 13.83 -7.49
C ALA A 43 29.20 12.31 -7.29
N ASN A 44 28.33 11.95 -6.34
CA ASN A 44 28.05 10.56 -5.98
C ASN A 44 26.64 10.05 -6.40
N LEU A 45 25.84 10.86 -7.11
CA LEU A 45 24.50 10.49 -7.56
C LEU A 45 24.50 9.22 -8.45
N LYS A 46 25.53 9.05 -9.28
CA LYS A 46 25.69 7.81 -10.09
C LYS A 46 25.66 6.53 -9.27
N PHE A 47 26.25 6.59 -8.07
CA PHE A 47 26.27 5.43 -7.18
C PHE A 47 24.87 5.12 -6.62
N VAL A 48 24.08 6.14 -6.30
CA VAL A 48 22.69 5.94 -5.84
C VAL A 48 21.85 5.28 -6.91
N VAL A 49 21.94 5.73 -8.17
CA VAL A 49 21.22 5.12 -9.31
C VAL A 49 21.63 3.65 -9.49
N SER A 50 22.92 3.35 -9.38
CA SER A 50 23.43 1.96 -9.47
C SER A 50 22.88 1.08 -8.36
N LEU A 51 22.73 1.61 -7.13
CA LEU A 51 22.12 0.87 -6.01
C LEU A 51 20.60 0.72 -6.21
N ALA A 52 19.90 1.77 -6.64
CA ALA A 52 18.45 1.72 -6.89
C ALA A 52 18.10 0.63 -7.90
N HIS A 53 18.93 0.45 -8.92
CA HIS A 53 18.76 -0.62 -9.91
C HIS A 53 18.76 -2.03 -9.29
N GLN A 54 19.49 -2.26 -8.19
CA GLN A 54 19.49 -3.56 -7.48
C GLN A 54 18.19 -3.83 -6.72
N TYR A 55 17.44 -2.78 -6.36
CA TYR A 55 16.16 -2.86 -5.66
C TYR A 55 14.95 -2.77 -6.59
N ARG A 56 15.18 -2.82 -7.90
CA ARG A 56 14.13 -2.79 -8.93
C ARG A 56 13.15 -3.94 -8.73
N ASN A 57 11.89 -3.73 -9.09
CA ASN A 57 10.81 -4.73 -9.00
C ASN A 57 10.42 -5.17 -7.57
N GLN A 58 10.77 -4.40 -6.55
CA GLN A 58 10.36 -4.68 -5.17
C GLN A 58 9.06 -3.96 -4.76
N GLY A 59 8.37 -3.36 -5.74
CA GLY A 59 7.06 -2.72 -5.55
C GLY A 59 7.11 -1.19 -5.49
N LEU A 60 8.30 -0.58 -5.45
CA LEU A 60 8.51 0.86 -5.55
C LEU A 60 9.09 1.23 -6.92
N GLY A 61 8.72 2.40 -7.44
CA GLY A 61 9.28 2.95 -8.67
C GLY A 61 10.78 3.23 -8.57
N GLU A 62 11.51 3.14 -9.68
CA GLU A 62 12.95 3.39 -9.69
C GLU A 62 13.27 4.85 -9.35
N ASP A 63 12.43 5.80 -9.78
CA ASP A 63 12.56 7.23 -9.47
C ASP A 63 12.39 7.52 -7.97
N ASP A 64 11.45 6.84 -7.33
CA ASP A 64 11.22 6.94 -5.90
C ASP A 64 12.39 6.34 -5.11
N LEU A 65 12.90 5.18 -5.54
CA LEU A 65 14.08 4.56 -4.94
C LEU A 65 15.32 5.46 -5.01
N VAL A 66 15.53 6.14 -6.15
CA VAL A 66 16.63 7.10 -6.31
C VAL A 66 16.43 8.29 -5.38
N SER A 67 15.21 8.80 -5.27
CA SER A 67 14.89 9.95 -4.40
C SER A 67 15.15 9.62 -2.92
N GLU A 68 14.67 8.48 -2.45
CA GLU A 68 14.93 8.02 -1.08
C GLU A 68 16.40 7.69 -0.83
N GLY A 69 17.06 7.10 -1.83
CA GLY A 69 18.50 6.85 -1.78
C GLY A 69 19.32 8.14 -1.67
N ASN A 70 18.91 9.20 -2.37
CA ASN A 70 19.55 10.52 -2.27
C ASN A 70 19.38 11.12 -0.87
N ILE A 71 18.22 10.96 -0.24
CA ILE A 71 17.99 11.38 1.15
C ILE A 71 18.93 10.62 2.09
N GLY A 72 19.02 9.28 1.92
CA GLY A 72 19.95 8.45 2.68
C GLY A 72 21.42 8.89 2.51
N MET A 73 21.81 9.23 1.29
CA MET A 73 23.15 9.74 1.00
C MET A 73 23.42 11.10 1.65
N MET A 74 22.46 12.03 1.64
CA MET A 74 22.58 13.32 2.34
C MET A 74 22.76 13.14 3.84
N HIS A 75 22.02 12.22 4.46
CA HIS A 75 22.20 11.88 5.87
C HIS A 75 23.59 11.29 6.18
N ALA A 76 24.11 10.47 5.27
CA ALA A 76 25.47 9.96 5.39
C ALA A 76 26.51 11.07 5.27
N ALA A 77 26.33 12.01 4.31
CA ALA A 77 27.25 13.10 4.07
C ALA A 77 27.39 14.06 5.28
N GLN A 78 26.29 14.31 5.99
CA GLN A 78 26.29 15.13 7.22
C GLN A 78 27.09 14.49 8.35
N LYS A 79 27.16 13.16 8.41
CA LYS A 79 27.84 12.38 9.47
C LYS A 79 29.21 11.87 9.04
N PHE A 80 29.60 12.11 7.79
CA PHE A 80 30.85 11.58 7.24
C PHE A 80 32.08 12.25 7.86
N ASP A 81 33.06 11.42 8.20
CA ASP A 81 34.34 11.85 8.72
C ASP A 81 35.48 11.44 7.78
N GLY A 82 35.96 12.41 7.00
CA GLY A 82 37.06 12.21 6.05
C GLY A 82 38.43 11.87 6.67
N THR A 83 38.58 12.00 8.02
CA THR A 83 39.85 11.69 8.68
C THR A 83 40.11 10.19 8.82
N LYS A 84 39.05 9.34 8.65
CA LYS A 84 39.14 7.89 8.84
C LYS A 84 39.77 7.14 7.66
N GLY A 85 40.13 7.80 6.57
CA GLY A 85 40.77 7.17 5.40
C GLY A 85 39.87 6.22 4.59
N VAL A 86 38.54 6.30 4.81
CA VAL A 86 37.54 5.51 4.06
C VAL A 86 36.89 6.39 3.01
N ARG A 87 36.67 5.85 1.81
CA ARG A 87 35.95 6.55 0.75
C ARG A 87 34.51 6.84 1.15
N PHE A 88 34.00 8.01 0.75
CA PHE A 88 32.62 8.42 1.05
C PHE A 88 31.58 7.38 0.58
N VAL A 89 31.75 6.84 -0.63
CA VAL A 89 30.85 5.83 -1.19
C VAL A 89 30.70 4.58 -0.30
N THR A 90 31.83 4.11 0.26
CA THR A 90 31.85 2.94 1.15
C THR A 90 31.09 3.22 2.45
N TYR A 91 31.24 4.43 2.99
CA TYR A 91 30.54 4.86 4.20
C TYR A 91 29.05 5.10 3.95
N ALA A 92 28.68 5.68 2.80
CA ALA A 92 27.33 6.04 2.46
C ALA A 92 26.46 4.82 2.04
N ALA A 93 27.07 3.78 1.48
CA ALA A 93 26.35 2.60 0.98
C ALA A 93 25.34 1.99 1.96
N PRO A 94 25.64 1.74 3.24
CA PRO A 94 24.68 1.20 4.20
C PRO A 94 23.54 2.18 4.52
N TYR A 95 23.78 3.48 4.51
CA TYR A 95 22.75 4.50 4.73
C TYR A 95 21.76 4.56 3.57
N ILE A 96 22.29 4.52 2.33
CA ILE A 96 21.48 4.53 1.11
C ILE A 96 20.59 3.27 1.05
N ARG A 97 21.19 2.10 1.28
CA ARG A 97 20.42 0.83 1.29
C ARG A 97 19.32 0.84 2.36
N LYS A 98 19.65 1.31 3.56
CA LYS A 98 18.70 1.39 4.66
C LYS A 98 17.53 2.32 4.31
N ALA A 99 17.79 3.49 3.72
CA ALA A 99 16.74 4.42 3.30
C ALA A 99 15.83 3.80 2.24
N MET A 100 16.39 3.14 1.20
CA MET A 100 15.62 2.43 0.18
C MET A 100 14.78 1.29 0.76
N GLU A 101 15.35 0.49 1.67
CA GLU A 101 14.63 -0.61 2.33
C GLU A 101 13.50 -0.12 3.25
N GLU A 102 13.71 1.00 3.95
CA GLU A 102 12.69 1.63 4.77
C GLU A 102 11.55 2.17 3.90
N ALA A 103 11.88 2.84 2.80
CA ALA A 103 10.90 3.34 1.83
C ALA A 103 10.06 2.21 1.22
N ILE A 104 10.69 1.10 0.80
CA ILE A 104 9.98 -0.07 0.29
C ILE A 104 9.01 -0.63 1.35
N LYS A 105 9.44 -0.72 2.62
CA LYS A 105 8.59 -1.22 3.72
C LYS A 105 7.40 -0.32 4.03
N GLU A 106 7.58 1.00 3.87
CA GLU A 106 6.54 1.98 4.20
C GLU A 106 5.55 2.22 3.07
N GLN A 107 6.02 2.22 1.82
CA GLN A 107 5.22 2.64 0.67
C GLN A 107 4.58 1.45 -0.10
N VAL A 108 5.18 0.26 -0.05
CA VAL A 108 4.67 -0.92 -0.76
C VAL A 108 3.53 -1.61 -0.01
N SER A 109 3.47 -1.47 1.32
CA SER A 109 2.42 -2.09 2.12
C SER A 109 1.14 -1.26 2.11
N LEU A 110 -0.01 -1.89 1.87
CA LEU A 110 -1.32 -1.27 1.90
C LEU A 110 -1.66 -0.74 3.32
N TYR A 111 -1.13 -1.37 4.35
CA TYR A 111 -1.29 -1.00 5.75
C TYR A 111 0.03 -1.15 6.52
N LYS A 112 0.23 -0.30 7.52
CA LYS A 112 1.42 -0.33 8.37
C LYS A 112 1.28 -1.42 9.42
N LEU A 113 2.14 -2.43 9.34
CA LEU A 113 2.25 -3.45 10.38
C LEU A 113 2.94 -2.88 11.64
N PRO A 114 2.48 -3.23 12.85
CA PRO A 114 3.17 -2.91 14.09
C PRO A 114 4.62 -3.41 14.05
N LYS A 115 5.54 -2.68 14.70
CA LYS A 115 6.97 -3.02 14.66
C LYS A 115 7.29 -4.37 15.28
N ASP A 116 6.48 -4.84 16.19
CA ASP A 116 6.69 -6.07 16.97
C ASP A 116 6.25 -7.35 16.23
N GLU A 117 5.35 -7.23 15.25
CA GLU A 117 4.78 -8.37 14.50
C GLU A 117 5.43 -8.59 13.12
N LYS A 118 6.62 -8.04 12.88
CA LYS A 118 7.30 -8.11 11.58
C LYS A 118 7.89 -9.48 11.27
N SER A 119 7.07 -10.54 11.28
CA SER A 119 7.50 -11.80 10.69
C SER A 119 7.59 -11.62 9.15
N LYS A 120 8.61 -12.29 8.53
CA LYS A 120 8.76 -12.28 7.06
C LYS A 120 7.49 -12.79 6.34
N PHE A 121 6.68 -13.55 7.05
CA PHE A 121 5.43 -14.12 6.56
C PHE A 121 4.32 -13.08 6.47
N GLU A 122 4.18 -12.22 7.46
CA GLU A 122 3.18 -11.13 7.47
C GLU A 122 3.52 -10.03 6.48
N GLN A 123 4.81 -9.73 6.30
CA GLN A 123 5.27 -8.81 5.25
C GLN A 123 4.90 -9.28 3.84
N LYS A 124 4.90 -10.59 3.58
CA LYS A 124 4.43 -11.14 2.30
C LYS A 124 2.92 -11.03 2.13
N ARG A 125 2.15 -11.17 3.21
CA ARG A 125 0.69 -11.05 3.20
C ARG A 125 0.20 -9.61 3.02
N SER A 126 0.98 -8.63 3.45
CA SER A 126 0.61 -7.22 3.34
C SER A 126 0.76 -6.64 1.92
N ARG A 127 1.38 -7.38 0.99
CA ARG A 127 1.51 -6.95 -0.40
C ARG A 127 0.17 -7.13 -1.13
N ALA A 128 -0.29 -6.06 -1.75
CA ALA A 128 -1.45 -6.12 -2.63
C ALA A 128 -1.15 -6.98 -3.86
N ILE A 129 -2.10 -7.81 -4.23
CA ILE A 129 -2.05 -8.61 -5.46
C ILE A 129 -3.04 -7.98 -6.45
N SER A 130 -2.65 -7.81 -7.71
CA SER A 130 -3.55 -7.29 -8.73
C SER A 130 -4.65 -8.30 -9.05
N ILE A 131 -5.89 -7.84 -9.05
CA ILE A 131 -7.06 -8.64 -9.42
C ILE A 131 -7.00 -9.04 -10.92
N ASP A 132 -6.40 -8.17 -11.75
CA ASP A 132 -6.24 -8.41 -13.19
C ASP A 132 -5.05 -9.32 -13.52
N GLN A 133 -4.36 -9.83 -12.52
CA GLN A 133 -3.22 -10.71 -12.75
C GLN A 133 -3.68 -12.04 -13.35
N PRO A 134 -3.08 -12.49 -14.49
CA PRO A 134 -3.43 -13.75 -15.10
C PRO A 134 -3.07 -14.95 -14.22
N ILE A 135 -3.90 -15.98 -14.25
CA ILE A 135 -3.69 -17.23 -13.52
C ILE A 135 -3.50 -18.37 -14.55
N PRO A 136 -2.37 -19.12 -14.51
CA PRO A 136 -1.19 -18.95 -13.65
C PRO A 136 -0.35 -17.73 -14.01
N VAL A 137 0.41 -17.22 -13.05
CA VAL A 137 1.26 -16.01 -13.21
C VAL A 137 2.20 -16.18 -14.40
N GLY A 138 2.18 -15.19 -15.32
CA GLY A 138 3.00 -15.24 -16.55
C GLY A 138 2.34 -15.96 -17.73
N SER A 139 1.10 -16.43 -17.60
CA SER A 139 0.31 -16.98 -18.68
C SER A 139 -0.22 -15.87 -19.60
N SER A 140 -0.27 -16.13 -20.91
CA SER A 140 -0.98 -15.28 -21.88
C SER A 140 -2.51 -15.49 -21.87
N ASN A 141 -3.01 -16.25 -20.91
CA ASN A 141 -4.43 -16.57 -20.80
C ASN A 141 -5.20 -15.37 -20.23
N ASN A 142 -6.38 -15.09 -20.78
CA ASN A 142 -7.26 -14.00 -20.29
C ASN A 142 -7.97 -14.33 -18.97
N PHE A 143 -7.62 -15.46 -18.33
CA PHE A 143 -8.21 -15.86 -17.05
C PHE A 143 -7.50 -15.16 -15.91
N THR A 144 -8.20 -14.27 -15.21
CA THR A 144 -7.66 -13.43 -14.14
C THR A 144 -8.21 -13.83 -12.78
N LEU A 145 -7.60 -13.33 -11.70
CA LEU A 145 -8.07 -13.56 -10.34
C LEU A 145 -9.52 -13.08 -10.15
N GLN A 146 -9.93 -12.03 -10.87
CA GLN A 146 -11.30 -11.51 -10.86
C GLN A 146 -12.35 -12.58 -11.24
N HIS A 147 -12.02 -13.49 -12.14
CA HIS A 147 -12.94 -14.55 -12.58
C HIS A 147 -13.12 -15.66 -11.54
N VAL A 148 -12.24 -15.73 -10.53
CA VAL A 148 -12.28 -16.73 -9.46
C VAL A 148 -13.00 -16.20 -8.23
N LEU A 149 -13.00 -14.87 -8.04
CA LEU A 149 -13.64 -14.25 -6.89
C LEU A 149 -15.16 -14.31 -7.04
N GLU A 150 -15.80 -14.96 -6.09
CA GLU A 150 -17.26 -15.02 -5.99
C GLU A 150 -17.78 -13.71 -5.39
N ASN A 151 -18.86 -13.18 -5.94
CA ASN A 151 -19.54 -12.01 -5.40
C ASN A 151 -20.58 -12.46 -4.37
N GLU A 152 -20.25 -12.30 -3.08
CA GLU A 152 -21.14 -12.68 -1.97
C GLU A 152 -22.41 -11.82 -1.89
N ASP A 153 -22.36 -10.59 -2.45
CA ASP A 153 -23.51 -9.67 -2.46
C ASP A 153 -24.53 -9.98 -3.59
N THR A 154 -24.23 -10.92 -4.46
CA THR A 154 -25.18 -11.28 -5.53
C THR A 154 -26.27 -12.15 -4.98
N PRO A 155 -27.55 -11.73 -5.03
CA PRO A 155 -28.66 -12.54 -4.55
C PRO A 155 -28.71 -13.85 -5.33
N GLN A 156 -28.92 -14.95 -4.63
CA GLN A 156 -29.08 -16.26 -5.27
C GLN A 156 -30.29 -16.26 -6.21
N THR A 157 -30.20 -16.98 -7.30
CA THR A 157 -31.23 -17.02 -8.35
C THR A 157 -32.63 -17.39 -7.79
N ASP A 158 -32.65 -18.17 -6.71
CA ASP A 158 -33.88 -18.65 -6.08
C ASP A 158 -34.38 -17.76 -4.92
N GLU A 159 -33.63 -16.75 -4.54
CA GLU A 159 -33.97 -15.90 -3.38
C GLU A 159 -35.28 -15.13 -3.60
N HIS A 160 -35.49 -14.61 -4.81
CA HIS A 160 -36.69 -13.88 -5.17
C HIS A 160 -37.90 -14.81 -5.17
N LEU A 161 -37.75 -16.01 -5.74
CA LEU A 161 -38.77 -17.03 -5.75
C LEU A 161 -39.15 -17.50 -4.34
N ASN A 162 -38.15 -17.73 -3.49
CA ASN A 162 -38.38 -18.11 -2.09
C ASN A 162 -39.10 -17.00 -1.30
N LYS A 163 -38.79 -15.73 -1.53
CA LYS A 163 -39.52 -14.61 -0.94
C LYS A 163 -40.97 -14.52 -1.41
N GLU A 164 -41.22 -14.76 -2.68
CA GLU A 164 -42.60 -14.81 -3.23
C GLU A 164 -43.40 -15.95 -2.65
N LEU A 165 -42.85 -17.18 -2.61
CA LEU A 165 -43.46 -18.33 -2.01
C LEU A 165 -43.78 -18.11 -0.53
N LEU A 166 -42.83 -17.57 0.24
CA LEU A 166 -43.03 -17.27 1.64
C LEU A 166 -44.14 -16.21 1.84
N SER A 167 -44.19 -15.18 1.00
CA SER A 167 -45.24 -14.16 1.07
C SER A 167 -46.60 -14.73 0.75
N PHE A 168 -46.69 -15.63 -0.20
CA PHE A 168 -47.93 -16.32 -0.54
C PHE A 168 -48.44 -17.25 0.61
N GLU A 169 -47.51 -18.01 1.22
CA GLU A 169 -47.83 -18.85 2.37
C GLU A 169 -48.31 -18.03 3.59
N ILE A 170 -47.64 -16.91 3.86
CA ILE A 170 -48.06 -15.99 4.93
C ILE A 170 -49.47 -15.43 4.64
N GLN A 171 -49.72 -14.96 3.41
CA GLN A 171 -51.04 -14.46 3.04
C GLN A 171 -52.15 -15.51 3.17
N LYS A 172 -51.84 -16.74 2.76
CA LYS A 172 -52.77 -17.87 2.91
C LYS A 172 -53.05 -18.15 4.38
N GLY A 173 -52.04 -18.21 5.24
CA GLY A 173 -52.24 -18.39 6.69
C GLY A 173 -53.02 -17.23 7.32
N LEU A 174 -52.77 -15.98 6.92
CA LEU A 174 -53.54 -14.83 7.38
C LEU A 174 -55.03 -14.86 6.93
N SER A 175 -55.31 -15.48 5.81
CA SER A 175 -56.72 -15.60 5.32
C SER A 175 -57.59 -16.55 6.15
N GLU A 176 -56.98 -17.45 6.90
CA GLU A 176 -57.68 -18.39 7.80
C GLU A 176 -58.00 -17.80 9.17
N LEU A 177 -57.42 -16.62 9.50
CA LEU A 177 -57.62 -15.95 10.79
C LEU A 177 -58.78 -14.96 10.76
N ASN A 178 -59.36 -14.68 11.95
CA ASN A 178 -60.36 -13.65 12.13
C ASN A 178 -59.75 -12.24 11.88
N GLU A 179 -60.56 -11.28 11.47
CA GLU A 179 -60.13 -9.93 11.17
C GLU A 179 -59.35 -9.23 12.33
N ARG A 180 -59.72 -9.53 13.55
CA ARG A 180 -59.04 -9.05 14.76
C ARG A 180 -57.66 -9.68 14.93
N GLU A 181 -57.57 -11.00 14.80
CA GLU A 181 -56.31 -11.74 14.89
C GLU A 181 -55.34 -11.33 13.79
N LYS A 182 -55.85 -11.15 12.58
CA LYS A 182 -55.06 -10.68 11.42
C LYS A 182 -54.47 -9.31 11.67
N LYS A 183 -55.24 -8.36 12.21
CA LYS A 183 -54.73 -7.03 12.57
C LYS A 183 -53.63 -7.10 13.63
N ILE A 184 -53.81 -7.86 14.68
CA ILE A 184 -52.83 -8.03 15.76
C ILE A 184 -51.53 -8.61 15.22
N ILE A 185 -51.61 -9.70 14.46
CA ILE A 185 -50.42 -10.37 13.88
C ILE A 185 -49.71 -9.42 12.92
N SER A 186 -50.45 -8.75 12.04
CA SER A 186 -49.86 -7.81 11.08
C SER A 186 -49.13 -6.64 11.77
N ALA A 187 -49.64 -6.16 12.91
CA ALA A 187 -49.05 -5.09 13.66
C ALA A 187 -47.82 -5.56 14.46
N ILE A 188 -47.85 -6.73 15.08
CA ILE A 188 -46.71 -7.30 15.81
C ILE A 188 -45.52 -7.61 14.90
N TYR A 189 -45.76 -8.24 13.75
CA TYR A 189 -44.69 -8.63 12.82
C TYR A 189 -44.35 -7.56 11.78
N GLY A 190 -45.06 -6.42 11.81
CA GLY A 190 -44.79 -5.31 10.89
C GLY A 190 -45.06 -5.65 9.42
N LEU A 191 -46.01 -6.54 9.13
CA LEU A 191 -46.35 -6.95 7.76
C LEU A 191 -46.87 -5.80 6.91
N ASN A 192 -47.35 -4.72 7.55
CA ASN A 192 -47.79 -3.46 6.92
C ASN A 192 -46.71 -2.36 6.97
N GLY A 193 -45.45 -2.70 7.29
CA GLY A 193 -44.30 -1.79 7.29
C GLY A 193 -43.96 -1.16 8.64
N THR A 194 -44.86 -1.17 9.63
CA THR A 194 -44.62 -0.66 11.01
C THR A 194 -44.77 -1.76 12.02
N HIS A 195 -43.81 -1.86 12.93
CA HIS A 195 -43.79 -2.84 14.02
C HIS A 195 -44.31 -2.16 15.29
N TYR A 196 -45.36 -2.72 15.91
CA TYR A 196 -45.97 -2.18 17.13
C TYR A 196 -45.76 -3.13 18.30
N THR A 197 -45.62 -2.58 19.48
CA THR A 197 -45.56 -3.36 20.73
C THR A 197 -46.96 -3.80 21.15
N MET A 198 -47.03 -4.89 21.95
CA MET A 198 -48.33 -5.38 22.49
C MET A 198 -49.11 -4.32 23.25
N ALA A 199 -48.44 -3.39 23.94
CA ALA A 199 -49.07 -2.31 24.67
C ALA A 199 -49.75 -1.28 23.73
N GLU A 200 -49.05 -0.88 22.68
CA GLU A 200 -49.57 0.06 21.67
C GLU A 200 -50.76 -0.52 20.90
N ILE A 201 -50.74 -1.83 20.64
CA ILE A 201 -51.83 -2.53 19.95
C ILE A 201 -53.06 -2.61 20.88
N ALA A 202 -52.85 -2.77 22.20
CA ALA A 202 -53.93 -2.83 23.16
C ALA A 202 -54.63 -1.45 23.35
N ASP A 203 -53.88 -0.35 23.21
CA ASP A 203 -54.43 1.01 23.27
C ASP A 203 -55.21 1.39 21.99
N ASP A 204 -54.95 0.73 20.86
CA ASP A 204 -55.54 1.04 19.53
C ASP A 204 -56.73 0.13 19.18
N MET A 205 -57.04 -0.89 20.04
CA MET A 205 -58.13 -1.87 19.83
C MET A 205 -59.32 -1.76 20.79
#